data_6e442b8e97d773826d19c07efe146e55
#
_entry.id   6e442b8e97d773826d19c07efe146e55
#
_cell.length_a   1.000
_cell.length_b   1.000
_cell.length_c   1.000
_cell.angle_alpha   90.00
_cell.angle_beta   90.00
_cell.angle_gamma   90.00
#
_symmetry.space_group_name_H-M   'P 1'
#
loop_
_entity.id
_entity.type
_entity.pdbx_description
1 polymer ?
#
loop_
_entity_poly.entity_id
_entity_poly.type
_entity_poly.pdbx_seq_one_letter_code
_entity_poly.pdbx_strand_id
1 'polypeptide(L)'
;AARIGVVAALALSMGVATVVAPPAHAEDATGLISPVRATDDEMNYAINLAPGASAADLERAIALVPGAKGAALASYPQIGTFFAQSATPSFAPDLAAKLKDAGIPVHSIGPTRTQGVLYYERVTLPTDEAGDAPAEAPAGAAGTGLAAMRDETATEAAAEEIFNWGAQTMHAREAGQVDVERAPVTVAVVDSGVEDTHPDLAGRVDTERSVKCSVNGVATQDFYGWRDEFYHGTHVAGIIAANHNDIGIDGIAPEATIVAIQATNDNRLIYPEYVTCAFMWAASHGVDIVNNSYSMD
;
A
#
# COMPACT_ATOMS: atom_id res chain seq x y z
N ALA A 1 23.81 -9.89 12.97
CA ALA A 1 22.77 -10.92 13.12
C ALA A 1 21.58 -10.46 12.29
N ALA A 2 21.36 -11.11 11.17
CA ALA A 2 20.23 -10.78 10.29
C ALA A 2 18.94 -11.38 10.89
N ARG A 3 17.96 -10.55 11.15
CA ARG A 3 16.60 -10.97 11.47
C ARG A 3 15.73 -10.69 10.25
N ILE A 4 15.17 -11.72 9.67
CA ILE A 4 14.12 -11.61 8.64
C ILE A 4 12.94 -12.40 9.17
N GLY A 5 11.90 -11.70 9.54
CA GLY A 5 10.59 -12.26 9.79
C GLY A 5 9.61 -11.68 8.79
N VAL A 6 9.31 -12.42 7.74
CA VAL A 6 8.19 -12.08 6.86
C VAL A 6 6.98 -12.85 7.34
N VAL A 7 6.01 -12.19 7.90
CA VAL A 7 4.68 -12.77 8.16
C VAL A 7 3.76 -12.34 7.05
N ALA A 8 3.68 -13.16 6.00
CA ALA A 8 2.60 -13.05 5.02
C ALA A 8 1.48 -13.96 5.49
N ALA A 9 0.40 -13.40 6.00
CA ALA A 9 -0.82 -14.13 6.26
C ALA A 9 -1.62 -14.26 4.96
N LEU A 10 -1.29 -15.27 4.15
CA LEU A 10 -2.19 -15.81 3.15
C LEU A 10 -2.62 -17.18 3.65
N ALA A 11 -3.88 -17.31 4.04
CA ALA A 11 -4.48 -18.59 4.32
C ALA A 11 -4.75 -19.33 3.00
N LEU A 12 -3.85 -20.24 2.61
CA LEU A 12 -4.18 -21.44 1.84
C LEU A 12 -3.09 -22.51 2.04
N SER A 13 -3.50 -23.63 2.59
CA SER A 13 -2.91 -24.98 2.62
C SER A 13 -1.41 -25.17 2.50
N MET A 14 -0.81 -25.56 3.61
CA MET A 14 0.33 -26.43 3.87
C MET A 14 1.39 -26.61 2.76
N GLY A 15 2.48 -25.90 2.96
CA GLY A 15 3.77 -26.15 2.36
C GLY A 15 4.78 -25.17 2.94
N VAL A 16 5.55 -25.62 3.95
CA VAL A 16 6.62 -24.79 4.54
C VAL A 16 7.73 -24.67 3.51
N ALA A 17 7.74 -23.57 2.76
CA ALA A 17 8.88 -23.17 1.98
C ALA A 17 9.61 -22.07 2.76
N THR A 18 10.74 -22.41 3.36
CA THR A 18 11.69 -21.43 3.88
C THR A 18 12.35 -20.74 2.70
N VAL A 19 11.89 -19.53 2.38
CA VAL A 19 12.58 -18.65 1.43
C VAL A 19 13.71 -17.96 2.18
N VAL A 20 14.92 -18.43 1.97
CA VAL A 20 16.15 -17.70 2.38
C VAL A 20 16.38 -16.66 1.29
N ALA A 21 16.04 -15.41 1.57
CA ALA A 21 16.40 -14.31 0.70
C ALA A 21 17.91 -14.02 0.82
N PRO A 22 18.63 -13.84 -0.30
CA PRO A 22 20.01 -13.34 -0.25
C PRO A 22 20.04 -11.89 0.27
N PRO A 23 21.15 -11.41 0.83
CA PRO A 23 21.27 -10.04 1.28
C PRO A 23 21.04 -9.11 0.08
N ALA A 24 20.02 -8.26 0.19
CA ALA A 24 19.71 -7.27 -0.82
C ALA A 24 20.82 -6.20 -0.80
N HIS A 25 21.72 -6.27 -1.77
CA HIS A 25 22.32 -5.04 -2.26
C HIS A 25 21.27 -4.38 -3.12
N ALA A 26 20.75 -3.25 -2.65
CA ALA A 26 19.94 -2.37 -3.44
C ALA A 26 20.80 -1.77 -4.54
N GLU A 27 20.99 -2.50 -5.63
CA GLU A 27 21.34 -1.89 -6.90
C GLU A 27 20.03 -1.48 -7.55
N ASP A 28 19.94 -0.20 -7.85
CA ASP A 28 18.81 0.51 -8.42
C ASP A 28 18.06 -0.32 -9.49
N ALA A 29 16.87 -0.81 -9.13
CA ALA A 29 15.91 -1.34 -10.10
C ALA A 29 15.24 -0.19 -10.87
N THR A 30 15.99 0.84 -11.21
CA THR A 30 15.56 1.96 -12.05
C THR A 30 15.90 1.66 -13.50
N GLY A 31 15.28 0.65 -14.05
CA GLY A 31 14.94 0.69 -15.46
C GLY A 31 13.84 1.72 -15.61
N LEU A 32 14.20 2.99 -15.76
CA LEU A 32 13.30 4.13 -15.92
C LEU A 32 12.42 3.92 -17.14
N ILE A 33 11.26 3.32 -16.94
CA ILE A 33 10.13 3.48 -17.84
C ILE A 33 9.40 4.72 -17.32
N SER A 34 9.42 5.81 -18.10
CA SER A 34 8.67 7.03 -17.78
C SER A 34 7.23 6.66 -17.42
N PRO A 35 6.65 7.20 -16.34
CA PRO A 35 5.27 6.92 -15.98
C PRO A 35 4.35 7.41 -17.10
N VAL A 36 3.82 6.48 -17.88
CA VAL A 36 2.74 6.78 -18.82
C VAL A 36 1.47 6.90 -17.98
N ARG A 37 0.85 8.08 -18.00
CA ARG A 37 -0.44 8.29 -17.34
C ARG A 37 -1.48 7.41 -18.03
N ALA A 38 -2.06 6.45 -17.30
CA ALA A 38 -3.16 5.65 -17.82
C ALA A 38 -4.32 6.55 -18.22
N THR A 39 -4.81 6.42 -19.44
CA THR A 39 -6.12 6.92 -19.83
C THR A 39 -7.15 5.90 -19.40
N ASP A 40 -8.39 6.32 -19.11
CA ASP A 40 -9.46 5.44 -18.60
C ASP A 40 -9.81 4.29 -19.58
N ASP A 41 -9.33 4.35 -20.82
CA ASP A 41 -9.57 3.37 -21.87
C ASP A 41 -8.49 2.26 -21.95
N GLU A 42 -7.44 2.32 -21.13
CA GLU A 42 -6.32 1.38 -21.17
C GLU A 42 -6.38 0.39 -20.00
N MET A 43 -6.28 -0.90 -20.33
CA MET A 43 -6.23 -1.98 -19.35
C MET A 43 -4.80 -2.27 -18.94
N ASN A 44 -4.55 -2.41 -17.65
CA ASN A 44 -3.30 -2.94 -17.14
C ASN A 44 -3.38 -4.47 -17.03
N TYR A 45 -2.24 -5.10 -17.22
CA TYR A 45 -2.07 -6.56 -17.17
C TYR A 45 -0.90 -6.92 -16.26
N ALA A 46 -1.08 -7.96 -15.47
CA ALA A 46 0.00 -8.64 -14.77
C ALA A 46 0.49 -9.81 -15.65
N ILE A 47 1.78 -9.88 -15.89
CA ILE A 47 2.43 -10.94 -16.63
C ILE A 47 3.37 -11.67 -15.67
N ASN A 48 3.04 -12.91 -15.34
CA ASN A 48 3.82 -13.76 -14.45
C ASN A 48 4.53 -14.82 -15.29
N LEU A 49 5.84 -14.83 -15.26
CA LEU A 49 6.63 -15.90 -15.86
C LEU A 49 6.54 -17.17 -15.01
N ALA A 50 6.82 -18.31 -15.62
CA ALA A 50 6.81 -19.56 -14.89
C ALA A 50 7.92 -19.60 -13.81
N PRO A 51 7.72 -20.33 -12.72
CA PRO A 51 8.75 -20.50 -11.71
C PRO A 51 10.08 -21.00 -12.32
N GLY A 52 11.17 -20.33 -11.97
CA GLY A 52 12.50 -20.63 -12.50
C GLY A 52 12.89 -19.86 -13.77
N ALA A 53 12.03 -19.01 -14.31
CA ALA A 53 12.41 -18.07 -15.34
C ALA A 53 13.51 -17.13 -14.84
N SER A 54 14.49 -16.84 -15.67
CA SER A 54 15.62 -15.97 -15.32
C SER A 54 15.27 -14.49 -15.47
N ALA A 55 16.07 -13.60 -14.86
CA ALA A 55 15.96 -12.17 -15.10
C ALA A 55 16.12 -11.82 -16.60
N ALA A 56 16.98 -12.54 -17.32
CA ALA A 56 17.15 -12.37 -18.77
C ALA A 56 15.87 -12.78 -19.55
N ASP A 57 15.12 -13.78 -19.08
CA ASP A 57 13.83 -14.12 -19.68
C ASP A 57 12.80 -13.03 -19.44
N LEU A 58 12.82 -12.40 -18.26
CA LEU A 58 11.96 -11.27 -17.95
C LEU A 58 12.25 -10.08 -18.85
N GLU A 59 13.51 -9.72 -19.04
CA GLU A 59 13.92 -8.63 -19.95
C GLU A 59 13.50 -8.92 -21.40
N ARG A 60 13.70 -10.14 -21.87
CA ARG A 60 13.25 -10.58 -23.20
C ARG A 60 11.73 -10.51 -23.32
N ALA A 61 10.99 -10.91 -22.28
CA ALA A 61 9.54 -10.85 -22.26
C ALA A 61 9.03 -9.39 -22.35
N ILE A 62 9.62 -8.49 -21.57
CA ILE A 62 9.32 -7.06 -21.61
C ILE A 62 9.56 -6.47 -23.00
N ALA A 63 10.65 -6.85 -23.66
CA ALA A 63 10.97 -6.38 -25.00
C ALA A 63 9.94 -6.80 -26.07
N LEU A 64 9.11 -7.81 -25.81
CA LEU A 64 8.05 -8.25 -26.72
C LEU A 64 6.72 -7.48 -26.56
N VAL A 65 6.55 -6.73 -25.48
CA VAL A 65 5.31 -5.98 -25.17
C VAL A 65 4.91 -5.01 -26.28
N PRO A 66 5.81 -4.18 -26.85
CA PRO A 66 5.45 -3.28 -27.94
C PRO A 66 4.93 -4.02 -29.18
N GLY A 67 5.49 -5.20 -29.46
CA GLY A 67 5.04 -6.06 -30.57
C GLY A 67 3.62 -6.61 -30.39
N ALA A 68 3.08 -6.61 -29.16
CA ALA A 68 1.68 -6.92 -28.84
C ALA A 68 0.82 -5.67 -28.68
N LYS A 69 1.33 -4.48 -29.03
CA LYS A 69 0.66 -3.17 -28.91
C LYS A 69 0.40 -2.76 -27.46
N GLY A 70 1.34 -3.05 -26.58
CA GLY A 70 1.34 -2.61 -25.19
C GLY A 70 2.56 -1.77 -24.84
N ALA A 71 2.53 -1.19 -23.66
CA ALA A 71 3.64 -0.52 -23.00
C ALA A 71 3.96 -1.23 -21.68
N ALA A 72 5.22 -1.51 -21.42
CA ALA A 72 5.63 -2.05 -20.13
C ALA A 72 5.56 -0.94 -19.06
N LEU A 73 5.15 -1.31 -17.84
CA LEU A 73 5.00 -0.41 -16.71
C LEU A 73 6.11 -0.68 -15.68
N ALA A 74 5.86 -1.56 -14.72
CA ALA A 74 6.78 -1.93 -13.66
C ALA A 74 7.26 -3.37 -13.83
N SER A 75 8.47 -3.69 -13.37
CA SER A 75 8.99 -5.05 -13.38
C SER A 75 9.62 -5.43 -12.05
N TYR A 76 9.43 -6.70 -11.67
CA TYR A 76 9.87 -7.27 -10.41
C TYR A 76 10.58 -8.61 -10.68
N PRO A 77 11.89 -8.56 -11.04
CA PRO A 77 12.66 -9.74 -11.38
C PRO A 77 12.71 -10.78 -10.26
N GLN A 78 12.66 -10.33 -9.01
CA GLN A 78 12.70 -11.17 -7.81
C GLN A 78 11.55 -12.18 -7.73
N ILE A 79 10.41 -11.83 -8.33
CA ILE A 79 9.20 -12.68 -8.36
C ILE A 79 8.80 -13.08 -9.79
N GLY A 80 9.63 -12.78 -10.79
CA GLY A 80 9.37 -13.12 -12.18
C GLY A 80 8.13 -12.46 -12.78
N THR A 81 7.76 -11.26 -12.30
CA THR A 81 6.53 -10.56 -12.67
C THR A 81 6.83 -9.20 -13.28
N PHE A 82 6.05 -8.81 -14.27
CA PHE A 82 6.01 -7.42 -14.73
C PHE A 82 4.58 -7.02 -15.09
N PHE A 83 4.36 -5.73 -15.16
CA PHE A 83 3.08 -5.12 -15.53
C PHE A 83 3.21 -4.43 -16.88
N ALA A 84 2.12 -4.47 -17.64
CA ALA A 84 2.04 -3.81 -18.93
C ALA A 84 0.64 -3.20 -19.10
N GLN A 85 0.53 -2.22 -19.96
CA GLN A 85 -0.68 -1.52 -20.31
C GLN A 85 -0.99 -1.66 -21.79
N SER A 86 -2.27 -1.80 -22.15
CA SER A 86 -2.70 -1.79 -23.54
C SER A 86 -4.19 -1.45 -23.67
N ALA A 87 -4.51 -0.67 -24.70
CA ALA A 87 -5.90 -0.44 -25.15
C ALA A 87 -6.39 -1.54 -26.12
N THR A 88 -5.53 -2.49 -26.48
CA THR A 88 -5.84 -3.51 -27.47
C THR A 88 -6.50 -4.73 -26.83
N PRO A 89 -7.75 -5.10 -27.18
CA PRO A 89 -8.43 -6.24 -26.57
C PRO A 89 -7.71 -7.59 -26.75
N SER A 90 -6.93 -7.74 -27.82
CA SER A 90 -6.15 -8.95 -28.10
C SER A 90 -4.76 -8.94 -27.45
N PHE A 91 -4.42 -7.95 -26.61
CA PHE A 91 -3.08 -7.82 -26.06
C PHE A 91 -2.59 -9.10 -25.35
N ALA A 92 -3.38 -9.66 -24.45
CA ALA A 92 -2.96 -10.82 -23.66
C ALA A 92 -2.71 -12.07 -24.54
N PRO A 93 -3.61 -12.49 -25.45
CA PRO A 93 -3.34 -13.60 -26.34
C PRO A 93 -2.19 -13.31 -27.34
N ASP A 94 -2.06 -12.10 -27.86
CA ASP A 94 -0.97 -11.71 -28.77
C ASP A 94 0.38 -11.77 -28.06
N LEU A 95 0.47 -11.26 -26.82
CA LEU A 95 1.69 -11.35 -26.03
C LEU A 95 2.02 -12.79 -25.67
N ALA A 96 1.02 -13.60 -25.27
CA ALA A 96 1.22 -15.01 -24.95
C ALA A 96 1.80 -15.80 -26.15
N ALA A 97 1.31 -15.54 -27.37
CA ALA A 97 1.84 -16.17 -28.60
C ALA A 97 3.32 -15.78 -28.79
N LYS A 98 3.66 -14.50 -28.69
CA LYS A 98 5.04 -14.02 -28.86
C LYS A 98 5.99 -14.59 -27.79
N LEU A 99 5.57 -14.69 -26.56
CA LEU A 99 6.37 -15.27 -25.49
C LEU A 99 6.63 -16.76 -25.73
N LYS A 100 5.59 -17.50 -26.18
CA LYS A 100 5.72 -18.90 -26.58
C LYS A 100 6.70 -19.08 -27.70
N ASP A 101 6.60 -18.29 -28.80
CA ASP A 101 7.48 -18.34 -29.94
C ASP A 101 8.94 -18.01 -29.58
N ALA A 102 9.14 -17.15 -28.60
CA ALA A 102 10.45 -16.81 -28.05
C ALA A 102 10.99 -17.86 -27.06
N GLY A 103 10.23 -18.90 -26.75
CA GLY A 103 10.60 -19.94 -25.79
C GLY A 103 10.62 -19.45 -24.33
N ILE A 104 9.87 -18.40 -24.02
CA ILE A 104 9.79 -17.84 -22.66
C ILE A 104 8.58 -18.45 -21.94
N PRO A 105 8.80 -19.21 -20.85
CA PRO A 105 7.71 -19.88 -20.15
C PRO A 105 6.88 -18.86 -19.36
N VAL A 106 5.57 -18.83 -19.59
CA VAL A 106 4.60 -17.96 -18.92
C VAL A 106 3.71 -18.79 -18.02
N HIS A 107 3.48 -18.32 -16.81
CA HIS A 107 2.49 -18.89 -15.89
C HIS A 107 1.10 -18.30 -16.14
N SER A 108 1.01 -16.95 -16.20
CA SER A 108 -0.26 -16.28 -16.43
C SER A 108 -0.09 -14.89 -17.04
N ILE A 109 -1.11 -14.44 -17.77
CA ILE A 109 -1.31 -13.07 -18.20
C ILE A 109 -2.76 -12.73 -17.89
N GLY A 110 -2.99 -11.74 -17.04
CA GLY A 110 -4.34 -11.34 -16.62
C GLY A 110 -4.49 -9.84 -16.45
N PRO A 111 -5.70 -9.31 -16.71
CA PRO A 111 -6.00 -7.90 -16.46
C PRO A 111 -6.03 -7.63 -14.96
N THR A 112 -5.57 -6.43 -14.54
CA THR A 112 -5.52 -6.02 -13.13
C THR A 112 -6.60 -5.04 -12.72
N ARG A 113 -7.36 -4.48 -13.69
CA ARG A 113 -8.36 -3.44 -13.44
C ARG A 113 -9.80 -3.91 -13.65
N THR A 114 -10.03 -5.21 -13.53
CA THR A 114 -11.37 -5.80 -13.67
C THR A 114 -12.21 -5.68 -12.42
N GLN A 115 -11.56 -5.45 -11.27
CA GLN A 115 -12.21 -5.23 -9.99
C GLN A 115 -11.44 -4.13 -9.26
N GLY A 116 -12.15 -3.06 -8.87
CA GLY A 116 -11.61 -2.06 -7.98
C GLY A 116 -11.78 -2.54 -6.55
N VAL A 117 -10.75 -2.41 -5.74
CA VAL A 117 -10.91 -2.57 -4.29
C VAL A 117 -11.66 -1.33 -3.81
N LEU A 118 -12.90 -1.52 -3.38
CA LEU A 118 -13.68 -0.44 -2.79
C LEU A 118 -13.16 -0.16 -1.39
N TYR A 119 -12.68 1.06 -1.25
CA TYR A 119 -12.24 1.62 0.01
C TYR A 119 -13.42 2.28 0.70
N TYR A 120 -14.28 1.60 1.34
CA TYR A 120 -15.50 1.98 2.09
C TYR A 120 -16.81 1.41 1.58
N GLU A 121 -17.35 0.48 2.32
CA GLU A 121 -18.76 0.54 2.64
C GLU A 121 -18.95 1.57 3.76
N ARG A 122 -19.82 2.54 3.54
CA ARG A 122 -20.29 3.43 4.58
C ARG A 122 -20.96 2.55 5.64
N VAL A 123 -20.29 2.26 6.74
CA VAL A 123 -20.94 1.68 7.90
C VAL A 123 -21.92 2.74 8.39
N THR A 124 -23.18 2.61 8.00
CA THR A 124 -24.27 3.28 8.68
C THR A 124 -24.34 2.66 10.08
N LEU A 125 -23.75 3.35 11.04
CA LEU A 125 -24.00 3.01 12.44
C LEU A 125 -25.52 3.05 12.63
N PRO A 126 -26.11 2.07 13.37
CA PRO A 126 -27.51 2.18 13.74
C PRO A 126 -27.70 3.52 14.45
N THR A 127 -28.55 4.37 13.89
CA THR A 127 -28.98 5.59 14.56
C THR A 127 -29.81 5.15 15.74
N ASP A 128 -29.29 5.28 16.95
CA ASP A 128 -30.12 5.26 18.14
C ASP A 128 -31.17 6.37 17.95
N GLU A 129 -32.41 6.01 18.12
CA GLU A 129 -33.56 6.91 17.91
C GLU A 129 -33.39 8.21 18.68
N ALA A 130 -33.51 9.31 17.97
CA ALA A 130 -33.82 10.66 18.35
C ALA A 130 -32.68 11.69 18.21
N GLY A 131 -32.76 12.47 17.14
CA GLY A 131 -32.19 13.82 17.09
C GLY A 131 -31.39 14.12 15.82
N ASP A 132 -32.04 14.81 14.91
CA ASP A 132 -31.53 15.66 13.83
C ASP A 132 -30.36 15.12 12.98
N ALA A 133 -30.71 14.57 11.82
CA ALA A 133 -29.76 14.31 10.75
C ALA A 133 -29.12 15.63 10.26
N PRO A 134 -27.79 15.73 10.15
CA PRO A 134 -27.17 16.83 9.42
C PRO A 134 -27.54 16.70 7.94
N ALA A 135 -27.93 17.81 7.35
CA ALA A 135 -28.32 17.94 5.94
C ALA A 135 -27.26 17.37 4.99
N GLU A 136 -27.73 16.68 3.94
CA GLU A 136 -26.90 16.18 2.86
C GLU A 136 -25.91 17.24 2.35
N ALA A 137 -24.63 16.88 2.31
CA ALA A 137 -23.62 17.69 1.65
C ALA A 137 -23.93 17.72 0.13
N PRO A 138 -23.90 18.89 -0.51
CA PRO A 138 -24.19 19.02 -1.92
C PRO A 138 -23.17 18.25 -2.76
N ALA A 139 -23.65 17.46 -3.70
CA ALA A 139 -22.84 16.84 -4.73
C ALA A 139 -22.12 17.92 -5.55
N GLY A 140 -20.80 17.98 -5.46
CA GLY A 140 -20.03 18.91 -6.29
C GLY A 140 -18.77 19.55 -5.70
N ALA A 141 -18.20 19.05 -4.62
CA ALA A 141 -16.92 19.56 -4.12
C ALA A 141 -15.79 18.55 -4.37
N ALA A 142 -15.34 18.51 -5.62
CA ALA A 142 -13.99 18.02 -5.90
C ALA A 142 -13.00 19.10 -5.43
N GLY A 143 -12.13 18.75 -4.47
CA GLY A 143 -10.88 19.46 -4.25
C GLY A 143 -10.89 20.70 -3.36
N THR A 144 -11.44 20.62 -2.16
CA THR A 144 -11.01 21.47 -1.04
C THR A 144 -11.10 20.66 0.25
N GLY A 145 -10.21 19.71 0.38
CA GLY A 145 -10.17 18.79 1.52
C GLY A 145 -10.04 19.50 2.86
N LEU A 146 -9.10 19.29 3.62
CA LEU A 146 -8.88 19.59 5.02
C LEU A 146 -9.09 21.04 5.52
N ALA A 147 -9.20 22.04 4.65
CA ALA A 147 -9.40 23.43 5.08
C ALA A 147 -10.84 23.75 5.57
N ALA A 148 -11.83 22.90 5.27
CA ALA A 148 -13.23 23.15 5.62
C ALA A 148 -13.69 22.54 6.96
N MET A 149 -12.84 21.81 7.65
CA MET A 149 -13.14 21.23 8.99
C MET A 149 -12.48 21.96 10.15
N ARG A 150 -11.88 23.10 9.92
CA ARG A 150 -11.50 24.00 11.03
C ARG A 150 -12.71 24.86 11.37
N ASP A 151 -13.55 24.36 12.27
CA ASP A 151 -14.42 25.22 13.05
C ASP A 151 -13.54 26.02 14.00
N GLU A 152 -13.27 27.29 13.68
CA GLU A 152 -12.45 28.19 14.46
C GLU A 152 -13.09 28.60 15.80
N THR A 153 -14.20 27.97 16.17
CA THR A 153 -14.91 28.23 17.45
C THR A 153 -14.84 27.09 18.46
N ALA A 154 -14.17 25.99 18.15
CA ALA A 154 -13.84 24.99 19.16
C ALA A 154 -12.78 25.59 20.09
N THR A 155 -13.21 26.13 21.21
CA THR A 155 -12.32 26.39 22.36
C THR A 155 -11.57 25.10 22.63
N GLU A 156 -10.23 25.16 22.57
CA GLU A 156 -9.31 24.10 22.97
C GLU A 156 -9.58 23.67 24.41
N ALA A 157 -10.59 22.85 24.64
CA ALA A 157 -10.53 21.90 25.72
C ALA A 157 -9.50 20.88 25.30
N ALA A 158 -8.34 20.82 25.92
CA ALA A 158 -7.35 19.78 25.72
C ALA A 158 -8.10 18.45 25.71
N ALA A 159 -8.20 17.82 24.55
CA ALA A 159 -8.88 16.55 24.43
C ALA A 159 -8.03 15.56 25.23
N GLU A 160 -8.60 15.05 26.34
CA GLU A 160 -7.96 14.04 27.14
C GLU A 160 -7.63 12.83 26.26
N GLU A 161 -6.42 12.33 26.36
CA GLU A 161 -5.96 11.19 25.57
C GLU A 161 -6.87 9.96 25.76
N ILE A 162 -7.38 9.40 24.68
CA ILE A 162 -8.33 8.31 24.69
C ILE A 162 -7.61 6.99 24.41
N PHE A 163 -7.61 6.12 25.40
CA PHE A 163 -7.20 4.72 25.18
C PHE A 163 -8.41 3.91 24.69
N ASN A 164 -8.43 3.57 23.40
CA ASN A 164 -9.60 2.96 22.78
C ASN A 164 -9.92 1.55 23.34
N TRP A 165 -11.18 1.15 23.28
CA TRP A 165 -11.68 -0.11 23.85
C TRP A 165 -11.00 -1.36 23.24
N GLY A 166 -10.62 -1.30 21.96
CA GLY A 166 -9.93 -2.41 21.29
C GLY A 166 -8.55 -2.66 21.90
N ALA A 167 -7.77 -1.59 22.09
CA ALA A 167 -6.47 -1.65 22.75
C ALA A 167 -6.60 -2.11 24.22
N GLN A 168 -7.66 -1.69 24.93
CA GLN A 168 -7.97 -2.17 26.28
C GLN A 168 -8.24 -3.67 26.30
N THR A 169 -9.08 -4.16 25.37
CA THR A 169 -9.44 -5.58 25.28
C THR A 169 -8.23 -6.45 24.96
N MET A 170 -7.28 -5.92 24.21
CA MET A 170 -6.01 -6.60 23.85
C MET A 170 -4.95 -6.50 24.96
N HIS A 171 -5.22 -5.80 26.06
CA HIS A 171 -4.25 -5.54 27.13
C HIS A 171 -2.96 -4.87 26.63
N ALA A 172 -3.08 -3.97 25.65
CA ALA A 172 -1.93 -3.35 25.01
C ALA A 172 -1.09 -2.51 25.99
N ARG A 173 -1.74 -1.81 26.92
CA ARG A 173 -1.05 -1.00 27.95
C ARG A 173 -0.28 -1.88 28.92
N GLU A 174 -0.85 -2.99 29.38
CA GLU A 174 -0.20 -3.96 30.25
C GLU A 174 0.96 -4.64 29.53
N ALA A 175 0.80 -5.00 28.27
CA ALA A 175 1.88 -5.53 27.43
C ALA A 175 3.03 -4.51 27.28
N GLY A 176 2.69 -3.23 27.18
CA GLY A 176 3.64 -2.12 27.16
C GLY A 176 4.49 -2.00 28.43
N GLN A 177 3.96 -2.40 29.57
CA GLN A 177 4.62 -2.32 30.88
C GLN A 177 5.53 -3.52 31.21
N VAL A 178 5.48 -4.58 30.40
CA VAL A 178 6.36 -5.75 30.62
C VAL A 178 7.80 -5.34 30.38
N ASP A 179 8.66 -5.56 31.41
CA ASP A 179 10.10 -5.25 31.34
C ASP A 179 10.83 -6.30 30.50
N VAL A 180 10.86 -6.07 29.20
CA VAL A 180 11.59 -6.85 28.22
C VAL A 180 12.34 -5.93 27.26
N GLU A 181 13.52 -6.33 26.87
CA GLU A 181 14.27 -5.62 25.82
C GLU A 181 13.44 -5.68 24.52
N ARG A 182 13.04 -4.52 24.00
CA ARG A 182 12.31 -4.39 22.75
C ARG A 182 13.23 -3.86 21.67
N ALA A 183 13.30 -4.58 20.56
CA ALA A 183 13.95 -4.04 19.38
C ALA A 183 13.02 -2.99 18.73
N PRO A 184 13.57 -1.91 18.16
CA PRO A 184 12.77 -1.00 17.34
C PRO A 184 12.06 -1.79 16.23
N VAL A 185 10.76 -1.53 16.04
CA VAL A 185 9.95 -2.18 15.01
C VAL A 185 9.51 -1.15 13.99
N THR A 186 9.67 -1.50 12.72
CA THR A 186 9.19 -0.68 11.60
C THR A 186 7.96 -1.34 10.98
N VAL A 187 6.86 -0.59 10.91
CA VAL A 187 5.59 -1.03 10.33
C VAL A 187 5.30 -0.23 9.07
N ALA A 188 5.21 -0.90 7.92
CA ALA A 188 4.67 -0.27 6.74
C ALA A 188 3.13 -0.24 6.81
N VAL A 189 2.55 0.91 6.55
CA VAL A 189 1.11 1.10 6.36
C VAL A 189 0.86 1.24 4.86
N VAL A 190 0.42 0.15 4.24
CA VAL A 190 0.06 0.11 2.81
C VAL A 190 -1.39 0.53 2.69
N ASP A 191 -1.61 1.79 2.32
CA ASP A 191 -2.91 2.42 2.49
C ASP A 191 -3.06 3.68 1.60
N SER A 192 -3.89 4.62 2.01
CA SER A 192 -4.09 5.91 1.34
C SER A 192 -2.93 6.91 1.56
N GLY A 193 -1.91 6.53 2.32
CA GLY A 193 -0.85 7.40 2.79
C GLY A 193 -0.94 7.65 4.28
N VAL A 194 -0.05 8.49 4.82
CA VAL A 194 -0.05 8.89 6.23
C VAL A 194 0.27 10.39 6.33
N GLU A 195 -0.50 11.13 7.12
CA GLU A 195 -0.23 12.53 7.43
C GLU A 195 0.84 12.63 8.54
N ASP A 196 2.07 12.84 8.16
CA ASP A 196 3.23 12.90 9.08
C ASP A 196 3.24 14.15 9.97
N THR A 197 2.45 15.16 9.64
CA THR A 197 2.30 16.38 10.45
C THR A 197 1.20 16.28 11.51
N HIS A 198 0.46 15.15 11.54
CA HIS A 198 -0.56 14.93 12.56
C HIS A 198 0.09 14.94 13.96
N PRO A 199 -0.43 15.72 14.93
CA PRO A 199 0.21 15.87 16.25
C PRO A 199 0.46 14.53 16.96
N ASP A 200 -0.48 13.58 16.85
CA ASP A 200 -0.38 12.24 17.43
C ASP A 200 0.66 11.34 16.76
N LEU A 201 1.08 11.67 15.55
CA LEU A 201 2.09 10.93 14.78
C LEU A 201 3.43 11.66 14.68
N ALA A 202 3.60 12.75 15.43
CA ALA A 202 4.81 13.56 15.38
C ALA A 202 6.06 12.72 15.67
N GLY A 203 6.97 12.64 14.70
CA GLY A 203 8.20 11.87 14.78
C GLY A 203 8.04 10.34 14.64
N ARG A 204 6.83 9.84 14.32
CA ARG A 204 6.58 8.41 14.10
C ARG A 204 6.79 7.99 12.64
N VAL A 205 6.59 8.89 11.69
CA VAL A 205 6.66 8.56 10.27
C VAL A 205 8.09 8.74 9.75
N ASP A 206 8.64 7.68 9.18
CA ASP A 206 9.91 7.71 8.46
C ASP A 206 9.68 8.24 7.05
N THR A 207 9.98 9.50 6.86
CA THR A 207 9.78 10.22 5.60
C THR A 207 10.76 9.81 4.50
N GLU A 208 11.92 9.23 4.88
CA GLU A 208 12.95 8.81 3.92
C GLU A 208 12.61 7.48 3.26
N ARG A 209 11.93 6.58 3.99
CA ARG A 209 11.50 5.28 3.48
C ARG A 209 10.06 5.27 3.00
N SER A 210 9.30 6.34 3.24
CA SER A 210 7.92 6.45 2.77
C SER A 210 7.85 6.68 1.26
N VAL A 211 6.82 6.13 0.59
CA VAL A 211 6.79 6.02 -0.86
C VAL A 211 5.36 6.00 -1.41
N LYS A 212 5.20 6.49 -2.63
CA LYS A 212 3.98 6.36 -3.44
C LYS A 212 4.14 5.20 -4.42
N CYS A 213 3.21 4.24 -4.41
CA CYS A 213 3.13 3.10 -5.33
C CYS A 213 1.94 3.18 -6.30
N SER A 214 1.03 4.14 -6.12
CA SER A 214 -0.22 4.24 -6.89
C SER A 214 -0.05 4.78 -8.32
N VAL A 215 1.18 4.99 -8.78
CA VAL A 215 1.45 5.36 -10.16
C VAL A 215 1.99 4.16 -10.91
N ASN A 216 1.09 3.40 -11.53
CA ASN A 216 1.42 2.21 -12.36
C ASN A 216 2.26 1.14 -11.65
N GLY A 217 2.22 1.08 -10.31
CA GLY A 217 3.03 0.13 -9.55
C GLY A 217 4.54 0.46 -9.55
N VAL A 218 4.91 1.69 -9.83
CA VAL A 218 6.30 2.16 -9.75
C VAL A 218 6.47 2.94 -8.45
N ALA A 219 7.45 2.56 -7.65
CA ALA A 219 7.78 3.27 -6.43
C ALA A 219 8.33 4.67 -6.75
N THR A 220 7.72 5.71 -6.22
CA THR A 220 8.17 7.10 -6.39
C THR A 220 8.29 7.78 -5.04
N GLN A 221 9.44 8.39 -4.80
CA GLN A 221 9.74 9.20 -3.61
C GLN A 221 9.73 10.68 -3.97
N ASP A 222 8.73 11.12 -4.72
CA ASP A 222 8.49 12.53 -4.94
C ASP A 222 8.07 13.21 -3.64
N PHE A 223 8.39 14.49 -3.53
CA PHE A 223 8.25 15.26 -2.31
C PHE A 223 6.82 15.19 -1.77
N TYR A 224 6.59 14.34 -0.75
CA TYR A 224 5.30 14.12 -0.07
C TYR A 224 4.18 13.45 -0.88
N GLY A 225 4.44 12.83 -2.01
CA GLY A 225 3.43 12.10 -2.77
C GLY A 225 2.80 10.91 -2.03
N TRP A 226 3.43 10.47 -0.95
CA TRP A 226 2.96 9.39 -0.08
C TRP A 226 2.09 9.90 1.09
N ARG A 227 1.88 11.20 1.26
CA ARG A 227 1.00 11.75 2.28
C ARG A 227 -0.45 11.36 2.02
N ASP A 228 -1.20 11.30 3.10
CA ASP A 228 -2.59 10.88 3.07
C ASP A 228 -3.50 11.99 2.51
N GLU A 229 -4.28 11.62 1.51
CA GLU A 229 -5.30 12.49 0.92
C GLU A 229 -6.72 12.09 1.36
N PHE A 230 -6.86 10.95 2.09
CA PHE A 230 -8.16 10.33 2.39
C PHE A 230 -8.37 10.00 3.86
N TYR A 231 -7.44 10.34 4.74
CA TYR A 231 -7.45 10.12 6.20
C TYR A 231 -7.34 8.67 6.69
N HIS A 232 -7.66 7.64 5.92
CA HIS A 232 -7.75 6.27 6.44
C HIS A 232 -6.39 5.71 6.85
N GLY A 233 -5.37 5.83 6.01
CA GLY A 233 -4.02 5.37 6.36
C GLY A 233 -3.44 6.10 7.56
N THR A 234 -3.77 7.39 7.74
CA THR A 234 -3.43 8.16 8.92
C THR A 234 -4.10 7.60 10.17
N HIS A 235 -5.40 7.26 10.08
CA HIS A 235 -6.14 6.64 11.17
C HIS A 235 -5.58 5.27 11.53
N VAL A 236 -5.27 4.45 10.53
CA VAL A 236 -4.61 3.14 10.72
C VAL A 236 -3.26 3.31 11.41
N ALA A 237 -2.43 4.26 10.94
CA ALA A 237 -1.13 4.56 11.55
C ALA A 237 -1.28 5.01 13.02
N GLY A 238 -2.32 5.80 13.34
CA GLY A 238 -2.65 6.21 14.69
C GLY A 238 -2.98 5.03 15.60
N ILE A 239 -3.81 4.09 15.16
CA ILE A 239 -4.12 2.87 15.92
C ILE A 239 -2.84 2.08 16.23
N ILE A 240 -1.88 2.07 15.30
CA ILE A 240 -0.62 1.34 15.48
C ILE A 240 0.32 2.10 16.41
N ALA A 241 0.58 3.39 16.16
CA ALA A 241 1.74 4.09 16.70
C ALA A 241 1.49 5.54 17.15
N ALA A 242 0.23 5.94 17.42
CA ALA A 242 0.00 7.26 18.00
C ALA A 242 0.82 7.45 19.29
N ASN A 243 1.35 8.65 19.45
CA ASN A 243 2.18 8.99 20.60
C ASN A 243 1.38 8.96 21.89
N HIS A 244 2.01 8.58 22.99
CA HIS A 244 1.50 8.84 24.33
C HIS A 244 1.87 10.28 24.72
N ASN A 245 0.98 11.24 24.49
CA ASN A 245 1.28 12.68 24.52
C ASN A 245 0.15 13.55 25.13
N ASP A 246 -0.77 12.93 25.85
CA ASP A 246 -1.92 13.56 26.53
C ASP A 246 -2.97 14.15 25.55
N ILE A 247 -2.92 13.83 24.26
CA ILE A 247 -3.92 14.24 23.26
C ILE A 247 -4.34 13.07 22.39
N GLY A 248 -5.53 13.13 21.79
CA GLY A 248 -5.99 12.18 20.78
C GLY A 248 -6.11 10.76 21.29
N ILE A 249 -5.32 9.83 20.77
CA ILE A 249 -5.37 8.40 21.14
C ILE A 249 -3.97 7.83 21.42
N ASP A 250 -3.92 6.80 22.28
CA ASP A 250 -2.74 5.95 22.42
C ASP A 250 -2.69 4.90 21.30
N GLY A 251 -1.57 4.78 20.61
CA GLY A 251 -1.29 3.66 19.75
C GLY A 251 -1.00 2.37 20.53
N ILE A 252 -1.17 1.21 19.89
CA ILE A 252 -0.86 -0.09 20.50
C ILE A 252 0.65 -0.25 20.69
N ALA A 253 1.45 0.32 19.79
CA ALA A 253 2.90 0.30 19.79
C ALA A 253 3.46 1.71 19.52
N PRO A 254 3.34 2.65 20.49
CA PRO A 254 3.68 4.06 20.28
C PRO A 254 5.17 4.31 19.98
N GLU A 255 6.03 3.32 20.17
CA GLU A 255 7.44 3.39 19.82
C GLU A 255 7.76 2.85 18.42
N ALA A 256 6.78 2.29 17.71
CA ALA A 256 6.98 1.80 16.35
C ALA A 256 7.25 2.95 15.38
N THR A 257 8.10 2.68 14.40
CA THR A 257 8.32 3.59 13.27
C THR A 257 7.35 3.22 12.14
N ILE A 258 6.66 4.18 11.58
CA ILE A 258 5.74 4.01 10.47
C ILE A 258 6.44 4.35 9.15
N VAL A 259 6.35 3.46 8.18
CA VAL A 259 6.68 3.72 6.79
C VAL A 259 5.36 3.83 6.02
N ALA A 260 5.04 5.01 5.52
CA ALA A 260 3.86 5.22 4.72
C ALA A 260 4.07 4.71 3.29
N ILE A 261 3.23 3.79 2.83
CA ILE A 261 3.23 3.34 1.45
C ILE A 261 1.87 3.63 0.83
N GLN A 262 1.80 4.74 0.09
CA GLN A 262 0.56 5.14 -0.55
C GLN A 262 0.29 4.24 -1.76
N ALA A 263 -0.73 3.41 -1.64
CA ALA A 263 -1.14 2.42 -2.64
C ALA A 263 -2.54 2.70 -3.22
N THR A 264 -3.15 3.82 -2.88
CA THR A 264 -4.49 4.21 -3.31
C THR A 264 -4.38 5.32 -4.37
N ASN A 265 -5.11 5.21 -5.47
CA ASN A 265 -5.20 6.29 -6.46
C ASN A 265 -6.24 7.34 -6.07
N ASP A 266 -6.36 8.40 -6.87
CA ASP A 266 -7.28 9.53 -6.66
C ASP A 266 -8.77 9.09 -6.60
N ASN A 267 -9.11 7.93 -7.17
CA ASN A 267 -10.45 7.33 -7.13
C ASN A 267 -10.65 6.40 -5.91
N ARG A 268 -9.71 6.36 -4.98
CA ARG A 268 -9.69 5.48 -3.81
C ARG A 268 -9.64 3.99 -4.15
N LEU A 269 -9.03 3.64 -5.28
CA LEU A 269 -8.87 2.27 -5.73
C LEU A 269 -7.44 1.80 -5.52
N ILE A 270 -7.31 0.54 -5.13
CA ILE A 270 -6.03 -0.16 -5.01
C ILE A 270 -6.00 -1.25 -6.09
N TYR A 271 -4.88 -1.34 -6.79
CA TYR A 271 -4.69 -2.32 -7.84
C TYR A 271 -3.53 -3.28 -7.53
N PRO A 272 -3.51 -4.49 -8.10
CA PRO A 272 -2.46 -5.47 -7.87
C PRO A 272 -1.04 -4.95 -8.09
N GLU A 273 -0.83 -4.11 -9.09
CA GLU A 273 0.46 -3.48 -9.35
C GLU A 273 0.91 -2.54 -8.21
N TYR A 274 -0.03 -1.84 -7.55
CA TYR A 274 0.28 -0.95 -6.44
C TYR A 274 0.68 -1.76 -5.19
N VAL A 275 -0.07 -2.83 -4.93
CA VAL A 275 0.20 -3.76 -3.82
C VAL A 275 1.53 -4.46 -4.03
N THR A 276 1.82 -4.92 -5.25
CA THR A 276 3.11 -5.55 -5.58
C THR A 276 4.26 -4.57 -5.33
N CYS A 277 4.13 -3.32 -5.79
CA CYS A 277 5.09 -2.26 -5.51
C CYS A 277 5.31 -2.10 -4.00
N ALA A 278 4.22 -2.00 -3.23
CA ALA A 278 4.28 -1.79 -1.79
C ALA A 278 5.02 -2.91 -1.05
N PHE A 279 4.70 -4.16 -1.36
CA PHE A 279 5.37 -5.31 -0.74
C PHE A 279 6.85 -5.41 -1.13
N MET A 280 7.17 -5.16 -2.40
CA MET A 280 8.56 -5.20 -2.87
C MET A 280 9.38 -4.07 -2.27
N TRP A 281 8.79 -2.88 -2.11
CA TRP A 281 9.42 -1.76 -1.41
C TRP A 281 9.69 -2.10 0.05
N ALA A 282 8.67 -2.54 0.79
CA ALA A 282 8.80 -2.92 2.19
C ALA A 282 9.88 -3.99 2.40
N ALA A 283 9.90 -5.03 1.55
CA ALA A 283 10.88 -6.12 1.63
C ALA A 283 12.32 -5.66 1.40
N SER A 284 12.54 -4.61 0.59
CA SER A 284 13.88 -4.10 0.26
C SER A 284 14.35 -2.97 1.19
N HIS A 285 13.49 -2.40 2.02
CA HIS A 285 13.79 -1.22 2.85
C HIS A 285 13.75 -1.48 4.36
N GLY A 286 13.93 -2.74 4.79
CA GLY A 286 14.09 -3.07 6.20
C GLY A 286 12.84 -2.88 7.04
N VAL A 287 11.68 -3.11 6.45
CA VAL A 287 10.39 -3.11 7.14
C VAL A 287 10.19 -4.48 7.81
N ASP A 288 9.76 -4.47 9.08
CA ASP A 288 9.54 -5.70 9.85
C ASP A 288 8.12 -6.25 9.66
N ILE A 289 7.13 -5.37 9.58
CA ILE A 289 5.70 -5.71 9.50
C ILE A 289 5.04 -4.87 8.41
N VAL A 290 4.13 -5.49 7.64
CA VAL A 290 3.31 -4.79 6.65
C VAL A 290 1.84 -4.89 7.06
N ASN A 291 1.22 -3.75 7.31
CA ASN A 291 -0.21 -3.65 7.56
C ASN A 291 -0.97 -3.33 6.27
N ASN A 292 -2.03 -4.10 6.02
CA ASN A 292 -2.88 -4.00 4.84
C ASN A 292 -4.34 -3.93 5.29
N SER A 293 -4.86 -2.73 5.50
CA SER A 293 -6.22 -2.51 6.01
C SER A 293 -7.21 -2.20 4.87
N TYR A 294 -7.24 -3.04 3.85
CA TYR A 294 -8.15 -2.96 2.72
C TYR A 294 -8.70 -4.35 2.36
N SER A 295 -9.82 -4.40 1.68
CA SER A 295 -10.44 -5.64 1.20
C SER A 295 -10.54 -5.64 -0.32
N MET A 296 -10.58 -6.83 -0.91
CA MET A 296 -10.96 -7.06 -2.30
C MET A 296 -12.31 -7.79 -2.30
N ASP A 297 -13.27 -7.27 -3.07
CA ASP A 297 -14.57 -7.89 -3.28
C ASP A 297 -14.49 -8.96 -4.38
#